data_217e8232736747e87eb15e3d7c34b456
#
_entry.id   217e8232736747e87eb15e3d7c34b456
#
_cell.length_a   1.000
_cell.length_b   1.000
_cell.length_c   1.000
_cell.angle_alpha   90.00
_cell.angle_beta   90.00
_cell.angle_gamma   90.00
#
_symmetry.space_group_name_H-M   'P 1'
#
loop_
_entity.id
_entity.type
_entity.pdbx_description
1 polymer ?
#
loop_
_entity_poly.entity_id
_entity_poly.type
_entity_poly.pdbx_seq_one_letter_code
_entity_poly.pdbx_strand_id
1 'polypeptide(L)'
;GRPGGPGPSGHDGAGPPSSGAAEGVPAVVEAMRSHQAATLLLGHTGGDMRHEVWIGPDADQVAVQRSQARAMGVRAPEPARADDALMRSAAVADTEVLLVPEGVQGPAGGLGAVLRWHA
;
A
#
# COMPACT_ATOMS: atom_id res chain seq x y z
N GLY A 1 -5.24 18.24 -27.77
CA GLY A 1 -4.77 18.24 -27.74
C GLY A 1 -4.96 18.06 -27.90
N ARG A 2 -4.78 18.13 -27.63
CA ARG A 2 -4.34 18.11 -27.59
C ARG A 2 -4.19 17.96 -27.80
N PRO A 3 -4.34 18.01 -28.04
CA PRO A 3 -3.81 17.71 -27.84
C PRO A 3 -3.53 17.28 -27.66
N GLY A 4 -3.37 17.30 -27.60
CA GLY A 4 -2.67 16.96 -27.13
C GLY A 4 -2.78 16.32 -26.83
N GLY A 5 -2.71 16.31 -26.73
CA GLY A 5 -2.25 15.83 -26.24
C GLY A 5 -2.44 15.10 -25.98
N PRO A 6 -2.16 15.02 -25.85
CA PRO A 6 -2.01 14.40 -25.23
C PRO A 6 -2.02 13.75 -24.93
N GLY A 7 -1.90 13.89 -24.91
CA GLY A 7 -1.38 13.48 -24.29
C GLY A 7 -1.51 12.85 -23.99
N PRO A 8 -1.28 12.74 -23.76
CA PRO A 8 -1.09 12.22 -23.01
C PRO A 8 -1.01 11.68 -22.66
N SER A 9 -0.75 11.80 -22.55
CA SER A 9 -0.38 11.54 -21.89
C SER A 9 -0.40 11.10 -21.47
N GLY A 10 -0.37 11.15 -21.43
CA GLY A 10 0.09 10.87 -20.75
C GLY A 10 -0.12 10.43 -20.44
N HIS A 11 0.12 10.35 -20.23
CA HIS A 11 0.24 10.10 -19.60
C HIS A 11 0.29 9.65 -19.23
N ASP A 12 0.48 9.67 -19.45
CA ASP A 12 0.57 9.46 -18.69
C ASP A 12 0.46 8.96 -18.15
N GLY A 13 0.88 9.07 -18.10
CA GLY A 13 1.15 8.41 -17.38
C GLY A 13 0.72 8.09 -16.48
N ALA A 14 0.84 8.17 -16.16
CA ALA A 14 0.43 7.81 -15.13
C ALA A 14 -0.59 7.09 -14.82
N GLY A 15 -0.85 6.71 -14.98
CA GLY A 15 -1.94 6.04 -14.69
C GLY A 15 -2.40 5.95 -13.68
N PRO A 16 -2.52 6.03 -13.61
CA PRO A 16 -2.93 5.91 -12.76
C PRO A 16 -3.68 5.64 -11.85
N PRO A 17 -3.48 6.05 -11.02
CA PRO A 17 -4.23 5.62 -9.89
C PRO A 17 -5.70 5.66 -10.11
N SER A 18 -6.10 6.13 -11.21
CA SER A 18 -7.49 6.03 -11.61
C SER A 18 -7.95 4.58 -11.72
N SER A 19 -7.04 3.63 -11.67
CA SER A 19 -7.39 2.21 -11.68
C SER A 19 -7.99 1.74 -10.36
N GLY A 20 -7.89 2.52 -9.29
CA GLY A 20 -8.36 2.07 -7.98
C GLY A 20 -7.46 1.06 -7.31
N ALA A 21 -6.20 1.02 -7.70
CA ALA A 21 -5.22 0.10 -7.13
C ALA A 21 -3.97 0.84 -6.73
N ALA A 22 -3.26 0.27 -5.76
CA ALA A 22 -1.96 0.77 -5.31
C ALA A 22 -0.97 -0.38 -5.31
N GLU A 23 0.28 -0.11 -5.65
CA GLU A 23 1.34 -1.09 -5.63
C GLU A 23 2.58 -0.50 -4.96
N GLY A 24 3.32 -1.35 -4.25
CA GLY A 24 4.54 -0.96 -3.60
C GLY A 24 4.31 -0.48 -2.18
N VAL A 25 5.39 -0.51 -1.38
CA VAL A 25 5.29 -0.24 0.04
C VAL A 25 4.71 1.15 0.35
N PRO A 26 5.24 2.24 -0.24
CA PRO A 26 4.72 3.56 0.14
C PRO A 26 3.24 3.75 -0.19
N ALA A 27 2.83 3.31 -1.37
CA ALA A 27 1.45 3.50 -1.81
C ALA A 27 0.48 2.66 -0.99
N VAL A 28 0.86 1.41 -0.69
CA VAL A 28 0.01 0.52 0.09
C VAL A 28 -0.07 0.99 1.54
N VAL A 29 1.04 1.41 2.12
CA VAL A 29 1.03 1.95 3.48
C VAL A 29 0.11 3.16 3.57
N GLU A 30 0.19 4.04 2.59
CA GLU A 30 -0.68 5.23 2.58
C GLU A 30 -2.15 4.84 2.46
N ALA A 31 -2.47 3.88 1.59
CA ALA A 31 -3.85 3.43 1.41
C ALA A 31 -4.41 2.81 2.68
N MET A 32 -3.59 2.02 3.39
CA MET A 32 -4.02 1.41 4.64
C MET A 32 -4.17 2.47 5.74
N ARG A 33 -3.21 3.38 5.84
CA ARG A 33 -3.22 4.40 6.86
C ARG A 33 -4.41 5.35 6.73
N SER A 34 -4.79 5.63 5.50
CA SER A 34 -5.92 6.53 5.23
C SER A 34 -7.26 5.79 5.13
N HIS A 35 -7.27 4.48 5.41
CA HIS A 35 -8.47 3.65 5.39
C HIS A 35 -9.13 3.59 4.01
N GLN A 36 -8.32 3.67 2.96
CA GLN A 36 -8.83 3.63 1.59
C GLN A 36 -8.70 2.26 0.94
N ALA A 37 -8.07 1.30 1.61
CA ALA A 37 -7.88 -0.02 1.05
C ALA A 37 -9.06 -0.91 1.36
N ALA A 38 -9.70 -1.42 0.32
CA ALA A 38 -10.74 -2.44 0.46
C ALA A 38 -10.12 -3.82 0.61
N THR A 39 -9.03 -4.08 -0.12
CA THR A 39 -8.37 -5.38 -0.13
C THR A 39 -6.87 -5.17 -0.14
N LEU A 40 -6.18 -5.91 0.72
CA LEU A 40 -4.72 -5.97 0.74
C LEU A 40 -4.30 -7.21 -0.04
N LEU A 41 -3.42 -7.03 -1.03
CA LEU A 41 -2.97 -8.12 -1.90
C LEU A 41 -1.55 -8.51 -1.53
N LEU A 42 -1.34 -9.79 -1.26
CA LEU A 42 -0.02 -10.33 -0.94
C LEU A 42 0.36 -11.38 -1.97
N GLY A 43 1.47 -11.14 -2.66
CA GLY A 43 1.97 -12.07 -3.66
C GLY A 43 2.93 -13.09 -3.06
N HIS A 44 3.51 -13.91 -3.93
CA HIS A 44 4.46 -14.94 -3.51
C HIS A 44 5.90 -14.48 -3.61
N THR A 45 6.18 -13.57 -4.52
CA THR A 45 7.53 -13.14 -4.84
C THR A 45 7.64 -11.64 -4.71
N GLY A 46 8.87 -11.17 -4.62
CA GLY A 46 9.15 -9.76 -4.45
C GLY A 46 9.61 -9.47 -3.04
N GLY A 47 10.29 -8.35 -2.89
CA GLY A 47 10.91 -7.98 -1.62
C GLY A 47 10.06 -7.07 -0.74
N ASP A 48 8.95 -6.55 -1.28
CA ASP A 48 8.19 -5.52 -0.58
C ASP A 48 7.55 -6.04 0.70
N MET A 49 7.17 -7.32 0.74
CA MET A 49 6.54 -7.88 1.93
C MET A 49 7.49 -7.91 3.11
N ARG A 50 8.79 -8.03 2.86
CA ARG A 50 9.81 -8.06 3.91
C ARG A 50 10.44 -6.70 4.15
N HIS A 51 9.98 -5.69 3.43
CA HIS A 51 10.50 -4.34 3.60
C HIS A 51 10.24 -3.85 5.02
N GLU A 52 11.20 -3.15 5.59
CA GLU A 52 11.06 -2.62 6.94
C GLU A 52 10.11 -1.42 6.93
N VAL A 53 9.16 -1.45 7.82
CA VAL A 53 8.27 -0.32 8.10
C VAL A 53 8.35 -0.04 9.60
N TRP A 54 7.76 1.08 10.03
CA TRP A 54 7.79 1.51 11.41
C TRP A 54 6.37 1.57 11.94
N ILE A 55 6.16 0.98 13.12
CA ILE A 55 4.82 0.83 13.68
C ILE A 55 4.73 1.46 15.06
N GLY A 56 3.50 1.78 15.46
CA GLY A 56 3.16 2.24 16.78
C GLY A 56 2.22 1.28 17.49
N PRO A 57 1.71 1.70 18.65
CA PRO A 57 0.81 0.84 19.44
C PRO A 57 -0.52 0.56 18.73
N ASP A 58 -1.01 1.48 17.91
CA ASP A 58 -2.25 1.25 17.16
C ASP A 58 -1.94 0.60 15.83
N ALA A 59 -2.81 -0.29 15.40
CA ALA A 59 -2.57 -1.08 14.20
C ALA A 59 -2.52 -0.25 12.92
N ASP A 60 -3.14 0.92 12.90
CA ASP A 60 -3.10 1.80 11.73
C ASP A 60 -1.91 2.76 11.75
N GLN A 61 -1.08 2.68 12.77
CA GLN A 61 0.14 3.50 12.85
C GLN A 61 1.28 2.78 12.16
N VAL A 62 1.29 2.86 10.83
CA VAL A 62 2.32 2.25 10.00
C VAL A 62 2.91 3.35 9.12
N ALA A 63 4.23 3.41 9.03
CA ALA A 63 4.91 4.40 8.22
C ALA A 63 6.11 3.77 7.53
N VAL A 64 6.48 4.34 6.38
CA VAL A 64 7.62 3.85 5.62
C VAL A 64 8.93 4.27 6.29
N GLN A 65 8.93 5.42 6.94
CA GLN A 65 10.10 5.94 7.62
C GLN A 65 9.80 6.21 9.09
N ARG A 66 10.82 6.04 9.91
CA ARG A 66 10.69 6.27 11.35
C ARG A 66 10.21 7.69 11.67
N SER A 67 10.74 8.68 10.92
CA SER A 67 10.33 10.07 11.14
C SER A 67 8.85 10.30 10.84
N GLN A 68 8.30 9.58 9.88
CA GLN A 68 6.87 9.68 9.58
C GLN A 68 6.04 9.11 10.72
N ALA A 69 6.49 8.01 11.31
CA ALA A 69 5.79 7.43 12.45
C ALA A 69 5.78 8.41 13.62
N ARG A 70 6.89 9.09 13.86
CA ARG A 70 6.95 10.10 14.92
C ARG A 70 6.02 11.27 14.63
N ALA A 71 5.93 11.67 13.37
CA ALA A 71 5.03 12.75 12.99
C ALA A 71 3.57 12.37 13.19
N MET A 72 3.26 11.08 13.18
CA MET A 72 1.91 10.58 13.45
C MET A 72 1.61 10.49 14.94
N GLY A 73 2.57 10.84 15.79
CA GLY A 73 2.39 10.80 17.23
C GLY A 73 2.96 9.58 17.91
N VAL A 74 3.65 8.71 17.17
CA VAL A 74 4.25 7.52 17.75
C VAL A 74 5.55 7.92 18.47
N ARG A 75 5.60 7.73 19.78
CA ARG A 75 6.74 8.16 20.59
C ARG A 75 7.96 7.30 20.37
N ALA A 76 7.75 5.99 20.29
CA ALA A 76 8.83 5.02 20.16
C ALA A 76 8.52 4.05 19.01
N PRO A 77 8.70 4.49 17.76
CA PRO A 77 8.41 3.62 16.62
C PRO A 77 9.29 2.37 16.64
N GLU A 78 8.71 1.26 16.28
CA GLU A 78 9.40 -0.03 16.21
C GLU A 78 9.42 -0.53 14.79
N PRO A 79 10.51 -1.18 14.36
CA PRO A 79 10.57 -1.76 13.03
C PRO A 79 9.73 -3.03 12.95
N ALA A 80 9.16 -3.27 11.78
CA ALA A 80 8.38 -4.48 11.53
C ALA A 80 8.46 -4.79 10.04
N ARG A 81 8.10 -6.02 9.69
CA ARG A 81 7.97 -6.38 8.27
C ARG A 81 6.67 -5.78 7.74
N ALA A 82 6.74 -5.34 6.48
CA ALA A 82 5.58 -4.72 5.86
C ALA A 82 4.36 -5.64 5.84
N ASP A 83 4.55 -6.92 5.48
CA ASP A 83 3.43 -7.85 5.43
C ASP A 83 2.76 -8.03 6.79
N ASP A 84 3.55 -8.20 7.84
CA ASP A 84 3.01 -8.38 9.18
C ASP A 84 2.27 -7.14 9.65
N ALA A 85 2.89 -5.98 9.46
CA ALA A 85 2.30 -4.72 9.90
C ALA A 85 0.99 -4.42 9.17
N LEU A 86 0.96 -4.70 7.87
CA LEU A 86 -0.22 -4.39 7.07
C LEU A 86 -1.34 -5.39 7.30
N MET A 87 -1.02 -6.67 7.56
CA MET A 87 -2.06 -7.63 7.95
C MET A 87 -2.68 -7.26 9.29
N ARG A 88 -1.86 -6.80 10.24
CA ARG A 88 -2.37 -6.34 11.52
C ARG A 88 -3.29 -5.13 11.34
N SER A 89 -2.88 -4.21 10.48
CA SER A 89 -3.70 -3.04 10.17
C SER A 89 -5.02 -3.45 9.50
N ALA A 90 -4.95 -4.40 8.57
CA ALA A 90 -6.14 -4.89 7.86
C ALA A 90 -7.15 -5.51 8.81
N ALA A 91 -6.66 -6.23 9.83
CA ALA A 91 -7.52 -6.91 10.78
C ALA A 91 -8.42 -5.94 11.56
N VAL A 92 -7.91 -4.74 11.85
CA VAL A 92 -8.70 -3.76 12.62
C VAL A 92 -9.41 -2.77 11.70
N ALA A 93 -9.02 -2.67 10.44
CA ALA A 93 -9.59 -1.71 9.51
C ALA A 93 -10.69 -2.28 8.64
N ASP A 94 -11.07 -3.52 8.88
CA ASP A 94 -12.08 -4.22 8.07
C ASP A 94 -11.65 -4.27 6.60
N THR A 95 -10.37 -4.51 6.37
CA THR A 95 -9.80 -4.65 5.04
C THR A 95 -9.59 -6.14 4.76
N GLU A 96 -10.08 -6.60 3.62
CA GLU A 96 -9.90 -7.99 3.23
C GLU A 96 -8.44 -8.24 2.86
N VAL A 97 -7.92 -9.41 3.19
CA VAL A 97 -6.57 -9.82 2.79
C VAL A 97 -6.70 -10.95 1.79
N LEU A 98 -6.09 -10.78 0.63
CA LEU A 98 -6.11 -11.76 -0.43
C LEU A 98 -4.69 -12.19 -0.76
N LEU A 99 -4.44 -13.49 -0.65
CA LEU A 99 -3.16 -14.05 -1.07
C LEU A 99 -3.26 -14.41 -2.54
N VAL A 100 -2.41 -13.82 -3.36
CA VAL A 100 -2.41 -14.07 -4.79
C VAL A 100 -1.88 -15.48 -5.03
N PRO A 101 -2.63 -16.33 -5.75
CA PRO A 101 -2.19 -17.70 -5.95
C PRO A 101 -0.88 -17.80 -6.74
N GLU A 102 -0.13 -18.83 -6.48
CA GLU A 102 1.09 -19.12 -7.23
C GLU A 102 0.73 -19.32 -8.70
N GLY A 103 1.56 -18.78 -9.60
CA GLY A 103 1.30 -18.84 -11.02
C GLY A 103 0.44 -17.72 -11.56
N VAL A 104 -0.18 -16.95 -10.68
CA VAL A 104 -0.96 -15.78 -11.06
C VAL A 104 -0.09 -14.55 -10.87
N GLN A 105 -0.13 -13.65 -11.83
CA GLN A 105 0.65 -12.42 -11.72
C GLN A 105 0.06 -11.55 -10.62
N GLY A 106 0.90 -11.27 -9.63
CA GLY A 106 0.51 -10.42 -8.52
C GLY A 106 1.01 -9.00 -8.69
N PRO A 107 0.85 -8.17 -7.65
CA PRO A 107 1.33 -6.79 -7.70
C PRO A 107 2.85 -6.74 -7.80
N ALA A 108 3.36 -5.67 -8.37
CA ALA A 108 4.78 -5.45 -8.47
C ALA A 108 5.40 -5.46 -7.07
N GLY A 109 6.52 -6.17 -6.91
CA GLY A 109 7.17 -6.29 -5.61
C GLY A 109 6.47 -7.20 -4.63
N GLY A 110 5.29 -7.70 -4.95
CA GLY A 110 4.54 -8.63 -4.10
C GLY A 110 3.52 -7.98 -3.17
N LEU A 111 3.39 -6.66 -3.20
CA LEU A 111 2.51 -5.96 -2.27
C LEU A 111 1.62 -4.99 -3.02
N GLY A 112 0.31 -5.08 -2.82
CA GLY A 112 -0.65 -4.21 -3.48
C GLY A 112 -1.91 -4.02 -2.65
N ALA A 113 -2.77 -3.15 -3.12
CA ALA A 113 -4.07 -2.92 -2.50
C ALA A 113 -5.09 -2.52 -3.55
N VAL A 114 -6.33 -2.96 -3.32
CA VAL A 114 -7.47 -2.47 -4.09
C VAL A 114 -8.16 -1.42 -3.25
N LEU A 115 -8.41 -0.26 -3.83
CA LEU A 115 -8.95 0.87 -3.08
C LEU A 115 -10.47 0.76 -2.97
N ARG A 116 -11.03 1.31 -1.88
CA ARG A 116 -12.47 1.27 -1.64
C ARG A 116 -13.23 2.07 -2.69
N TRP A 117 -12.58 3.09 -3.23
CA TRP A 117 -13.18 3.92 -4.26
C TRP A 117 -12.06 4.52 -5.10
N HIS A 118 -12.44 4.99 -6.26
CA HIS A 118 -11.49 5.62 -7.15
C HIS A 118 -12.21 6.77 -7.87
N ALA A 119 -11.46 7.80 -8.10
CA ALA A 119 -12.02 8.98 -8.75
C ALA A 119 -12.21 8.76 -10.24
#